data_7dfef2f46d06267a4bcd70514aa52108
#
_entry.id   7dfef2f46d06267a4bcd70514aa52108
#
_cell.length_a   1.000
_cell.length_b   1.000
_cell.length_c   1.000
_cell.angle_alpha   90.00
_cell.angle_beta   90.00
_cell.angle_gamma   90.00
#
_symmetry.space_group_name_H-M   'P 1'
#
loop_
_entity.id
_entity.type
_entity.pdbx_description
1 polymer ?
#
loop_
_entity_poly.entity_id
_entity_poly.type
_entity_poly.pdbx_seq_one_letter_code
_entity_poly.pdbx_strand_id
1 'polypeptide(L)'
;MKLLLVEDNLTMQTTLQRSLSRRGMEVATCGDGAHALEKWPACQPDVVVLDLTLPGLDGLQVLQRARNNGWATPVLILTARGTVGDRIIGLNTGADDYLPKPFDLDELEARVRALARRPAPRGAAGFDPGASVAFGSLRHERHSGAVYCRDQVLDLAPRELTLLQALMARPGHAVSKEHLFERVFPGATDVQYEAIEVVAYRLRKKLANSGVALVTLRGLGYLLKVET
;
A
#
# COMPACT_ATOMS: atom_id res chain seq x y z
N MET A 1 -17.37 -9.42 11.59
CA MET A 1 -16.02 -8.90 11.34
C MET A 1 -15.56 -8.14 12.58
N LYS A 2 -14.44 -8.54 13.14
CA LYS A 2 -13.83 -7.92 14.33
C LYS A 2 -12.83 -6.84 13.90
N LEU A 3 -12.92 -5.67 14.48
CA LEU A 3 -12.05 -4.53 14.21
C LEU A 3 -11.40 -4.06 15.50
N LEU A 4 -10.10 -3.83 15.50
CA LEU A 4 -9.42 -3.10 16.57
C LEU A 4 -9.17 -1.66 16.06
N LEU A 5 -9.78 -0.68 16.73
CA LEU A 5 -9.58 0.74 16.47
C LEU A 5 -8.65 1.33 17.54
N VAL A 6 -7.48 1.80 17.11
CA VAL A 6 -6.48 2.43 17.96
C VAL A 6 -6.43 3.92 17.62
N GLU A 7 -7.01 4.74 18.50
CA GLU A 7 -7.20 6.19 18.32
C GLU A 7 -7.26 6.85 19.69
N ASP A 8 -6.43 7.83 19.96
CA ASP A 8 -6.35 8.51 21.26
C ASP A 8 -7.43 9.57 21.48
N ASN A 9 -7.95 10.14 20.37
CA ASN A 9 -9.05 11.11 20.46
C ASN A 9 -10.37 10.40 20.79
N LEU A 10 -10.82 10.51 22.03
CA LEU A 10 -12.03 9.84 22.54
C LEU A 10 -13.30 10.17 21.73
N THR A 11 -13.42 11.40 21.22
CA THR A 11 -14.57 11.82 20.40
C THR A 11 -14.58 11.09 19.06
N MET A 12 -13.43 11.04 18.39
CA MET A 12 -13.29 10.34 17.13
C MET A 12 -13.43 8.82 17.34
N GLN A 13 -12.79 8.25 18.35
CA GLN A 13 -12.88 6.85 18.73
C GLN A 13 -14.35 6.42 18.93
N THR A 14 -15.10 7.19 19.76
CA THR A 14 -16.51 6.89 20.06
C THR A 14 -17.39 7.02 18.80
N THR A 15 -17.15 8.05 17.99
CA THR A 15 -17.90 8.29 16.76
C THR A 15 -17.69 7.16 15.75
N LEU A 16 -16.43 6.77 15.51
CA LEU A 16 -16.07 5.69 14.61
C LEU A 16 -16.60 4.34 15.13
N GLN A 17 -16.42 4.06 16.43
CA GLN A 17 -16.94 2.84 17.03
C GLN A 17 -18.45 2.69 16.80
N ARG A 18 -19.23 3.73 17.13
CA ARG A 18 -20.69 3.71 16.95
C ARG A 18 -21.08 3.53 15.47
N SER A 19 -20.44 4.27 14.59
CA SER A 19 -20.76 4.25 13.17
C SER A 19 -20.42 2.91 12.52
N LEU A 20 -19.25 2.34 12.81
CA LEU A 20 -18.83 1.05 12.28
C LEU A 20 -19.62 -0.11 12.90
N SER A 21 -19.98 -0.01 14.19
CA SER A 21 -20.84 -1.02 14.86
C SER A 21 -22.24 -1.05 14.25
N ARG A 22 -22.84 0.10 13.90
CA ARG A 22 -24.12 0.17 13.17
C ARG A 22 -24.06 -0.48 11.80
N ARG A 23 -22.86 -0.58 11.20
CA ARG A 23 -22.59 -1.22 9.91
C ARG A 23 -22.21 -2.71 10.05
N GLY A 24 -22.45 -3.31 11.23
CA GLY A 24 -22.29 -4.74 11.50
C GLY A 24 -20.84 -5.16 11.83
N MET A 25 -20.00 -4.26 12.30
CA MET A 25 -18.65 -4.56 12.77
C MET A 25 -18.62 -4.68 14.30
N GLU A 26 -17.89 -5.64 14.82
CA GLU A 26 -17.57 -5.75 16.25
C GLU A 26 -16.29 -4.93 16.50
N VAL A 27 -16.42 -3.74 17.10
CA VAL A 27 -15.32 -2.77 17.22
C VAL A 27 -14.79 -2.76 18.66
N ALA A 28 -13.58 -3.26 18.85
CA ALA A 28 -12.79 -3.03 20.06
C ALA A 28 -11.99 -1.74 19.90
N THR A 29 -11.91 -0.93 20.96
CA THR A 29 -11.21 0.37 20.91
C THR A 29 -10.04 0.38 21.89
N CYS A 30 -8.99 1.14 21.57
CA CYS A 30 -7.83 1.40 22.39
C CYS A 30 -7.36 2.84 22.19
N GLY A 31 -6.92 3.53 23.24
CA GLY A 31 -6.48 4.94 23.21
C GLY A 31 -4.96 5.13 23.22
N ASP A 32 -4.17 4.07 23.33
CA ASP A 32 -2.70 4.18 23.35
C ASP A 32 -2.03 2.94 22.75
N GLY A 33 -0.76 3.14 22.35
CA GLY A 33 -0.01 2.11 21.63
C GLY A 33 0.43 0.92 22.47
N ALA A 34 0.67 1.08 23.77
CA ALA A 34 1.11 -0.01 24.64
C ALA A 34 -0.04 -0.99 24.85
N HIS A 35 -1.20 -0.49 25.26
CA HIS A 35 -2.42 -1.29 25.41
C HIS A 35 -2.90 -1.90 24.08
N ALA A 36 -2.61 -1.24 22.94
CA ALA A 36 -2.93 -1.82 21.64
C ALA A 36 -2.22 -3.16 21.43
N LEU A 37 -0.94 -3.27 21.80
CA LEU A 37 -0.17 -4.51 21.67
C LEU A 37 -0.67 -5.63 22.59
N GLU A 38 -1.24 -5.30 23.75
CA GLU A 38 -1.85 -6.28 24.65
C GLU A 38 -3.22 -6.73 24.13
N LYS A 39 -4.01 -5.78 23.65
CA LYS A 39 -5.39 -6.00 23.19
C LYS A 39 -5.47 -6.72 21.85
N TRP A 40 -4.51 -6.49 20.96
CA TRP A 40 -4.49 -7.08 19.63
C TRP A 40 -4.58 -8.60 19.63
N PRO A 41 -3.68 -9.35 20.31
CA PRO A 41 -3.81 -10.80 20.35
C PRO A 41 -5.04 -11.29 21.13
N ALA A 42 -5.51 -10.52 22.13
CA ALA A 42 -6.65 -10.90 22.94
C ALA A 42 -7.99 -10.82 22.16
N CYS A 43 -8.19 -9.79 21.32
CA CYS A 43 -9.42 -9.63 20.55
C CYS A 43 -9.39 -10.31 19.17
N GLN A 44 -8.22 -10.74 18.70
CA GLN A 44 -8.01 -11.41 17.40
C GLN A 44 -8.76 -10.68 16.25
N PRO A 45 -8.42 -9.44 15.94
CA PRO A 45 -9.14 -8.66 14.97
C PRO A 45 -8.90 -9.16 13.54
N ASP A 46 -9.91 -9.05 12.69
CA ASP A 46 -9.79 -9.28 11.25
C ASP A 46 -9.03 -8.15 10.55
N VAL A 47 -9.14 -6.91 11.10
CA VAL A 47 -8.45 -5.71 10.63
C VAL A 47 -8.14 -4.82 11.83
N VAL A 48 -7.01 -4.11 11.77
CA VAL A 48 -6.67 -3.05 12.71
C VAL A 48 -6.70 -1.71 12.00
N VAL A 49 -7.37 -0.73 12.59
CA VAL A 49 -7.32 0.67 12.19
C VAL A 49 -6.47 1.40 13.22
N LEU A 50 -5.37 1.99 12.80
CA LEU A 50 -4.29 2.48 13.65
C LEU A 50 -3.95 3.95 13.35
N ASP A 51 -4.14 4.82 14.34
CA ASP A 51 -3.56 6.17 14.25
C ASP A 51 -2.04 6.10 14.46
N LEU A 52 -1.32 6.95 13.77
CA LEU A 52 0.13 7.11 13.96
C LEU A 52 0.44 7.98 15.19
N THR A 53 -0.39 8.97 15.48
CA THR A 53 -0.16 9.92 16.56
C THR A 53 -0.81 9.41 17.84
N LEU A 54 -0.14 8.52 18.54
CA LEU A 54 -0.60 7.95 19.80
C LEU A 54 0.30 8.40 20.96
N PRO A 55 -0.27 8.56 22.17
CA PRO A 55 0.54 8.81 23.36
C PRO A 55 1.40 7.58 23.72
N GLY A 56 2.57 7.85 24.27
CA GLY A 56 3.50 6.82 24.74
C GLY A 56 4.19 6.08 23.59
N LEU A 57 3.55 5.08 23.00
CA LEU A 57 4.08 4.30 21.88
C LEU A 57 3.45 4.75 20.56
N ASP A 58 4.25 5.35 19.69
CA ASP A 58 3.84 5.80 18.34
C ASP A 58 3.27 4.64 17.51
N GLY A 59 2.27 4.93 16.67
CA GLY A 59 1.59 3.91 15.88
C GLY A 59 2.51 3.14 14.92
N LEU A 60 3.58 3.76 14.39
CA LEU A 60 4.58 3.05 13.60
C LEU A 60 5.35 2.03 14.43
N GLN A 61 5.69 2.38 15.69
CA GLN A 61 6.35 1.46 16.60
C GLN A 61 5.42 0.31 17.01
N VAL A 62 4.11 0.58 17.19
CA VAL A 62 3.10 -0.46 17.40
C VAL A 62 3.08 -1.43 16.24
N LEU A 63 2.99 -0.91 15.01
CA LEU A 63 2.98 -1.73 13.79
C LEU A 63 4.25 -2.55 13.65
N GLN A 64 5.42 -1.93 13.84
CA GLN A 64 6.70 -2.63 13.76
C GLN A 64 6.80 -3.79 14.76
N ARG A 65 6.38 -3.56 16.03
CA ARG A 65 6.35 -4.61 17.05
C ARG A 65 5.37 -5.71 16.70
N ALA A 66 4.18 -5.36 16.19
CA ALA A 66 3.20 -6.34 15.72
C ALA A 66 3.77 -7.24 14.63
N ARG A 67 4.47 -6.65 13.63
CA ARG A 67 5.11 -7.41 12.54
C ARG A 67 6.29 -8.25 13.03
N ASN A 68 7.10 -7.74 13.95
CA ASN A 68 8.19 -8.50 14.59
C ASN A 68 7.67 -9.70 15.40
N ASN A 69 6.47 -9.59 15.96
CA ASN A 69 5.77 -10.71 16.65
C ASN A 69 5.10 -11.69 15.67
N GLY A 70 5.25 -11.49 14.35
CA GLY A 70 4.66 -12.32 13.31
C GLY A 70 3.15 -12.13 13.10
N TRP A 71 2.57 -11.05 13.62
CA TRP A 71 1.15 -10.78 13.43
C TRP A 71 0.87 -10.28 12.01
N ALA A 72 0.17 -11.09 11.24
CA ALA A 72 -0.17 -10.83 9.84
C ALA A 72 -1.55 -10.17 9.66
N THR A 73 -2.19 -9.71 10.75
CA THR A 73 -3.47 -9.01 10.67
C THR A 73 -3.33 -7.75 9.81
N PRO A 74 -4.21 -7.53 8.83
CA PRO A 74 -4.19 -6.34 8.00
C PRO A 74 -4.34 -5.05 8.82
N VAL A 75 -3.56 -4.02 8.47
CA VAL A 75 -3.51 -2.74 9.17
C VAL A 75 -3.80 -1.60 8.19
N LEU A 76 -4.86 -0.83 8.48
CA LEU A 76 -5.15 0.46 7.87
C LEU A 76 -4.63 1.57 8.78
N ILE A 77 -3.70 2.37 8.29
CA ILE A 77 -3.23 3.55 9.02
C ILE A 77 -4.18 4.73 8.80
N LEU A 78 -4.61 5.37 9.90
CA LEU A 78 -5.23 6.69 9.90
C LEU A 78 -4.21 7.73 10.36
N THR A 79 -4.11 8.87 9.69
CA THR A 79 -3.15 9.87 10.11
C THR A 79 -3.45 11.28 9.60
N ALA A 80 -3.13 12.28 10.42
CA ALA A 80 -3.10 13.68 10.01
C ALA A 80 -1.82 14.03 9.22
N ARG A 81 -0.81 13.15 9.21
CA ARG A 81 0.44 13.36 8.49
C ARG A 81 0.22 13.03 7.02
N GLY A 82 -0.02 14.06 6.21
CA GLY A 82 -0.40 13.93 4.78
C GLY A 82 0.77 13.91 3.82
N THR A 83 2.04 13.90 4.29
CA THR A 83 3.18 13.92 3.38
C THR A 83 3.38 12.57 2.69
N VAL A 84 3.86 12.60 1.46
CA VAL A 84 4.22 11.39 0.72
C VAL A 84 5.26 10.56 1.47
N GLY A 85 6.16 11.22 2.22
CA GLY A 85 7.16 10.57 3.07
C GLY A 85 6.55 9.71 4.19
N ASP A 86 5.53 10.21 4.87
CA ASP A 86 4.86 9.49 5.96
C ASP A 86 4.12 8.23 5.43
N ARG A 87 3.52 8.31 4.23
CA ARG A 87 2.92 7.15 3.55
C ARG A 87 3.94 6.06 3.23
N ILE A 88 5.10 6.48 2.73
CA ILE A 88 6.18 5.54 2.37
C ILE A 88 6.72 4.85 3.62
N ILE A 89 6.89 5.59 4.72
CA ILE A 89 7.35 5.02 5.99
C ILE A 89 6.32 4.03 6.53
N GLY A 90 5.03 4.37 6.53
CA GLY A 90 3.96 3.49 7.00
C GLY A 90 3.85 2.19 6.21
N LEU A 91 3.90 2.26 4.87
CA LEU A 91 3.84 1.09 4.00
C LEU A 91 5.11 0.23 4.10
N ASN A 92 6.30 0.84 4.23
CA ASN A 92 7.55 0.11 4.43
C ASN A 92 7.62 -0.57 5.81
N THR A 93 6.88 -0.05 6.81
CA THR A 93 6.77 -0.66 8.15
C THR A 93 5.79 -1.85 8.18
N GLY A 94 5.09 -2.12 7.07
CA GLY A 94 4.21 -3.28 6.93
C GLY A 94 2.73 -2.97 7.12
N ALA A 95 2.29 -1.74 6.90
CA ALA A 95 0.88 -1.38 6.75
C ALA A 95 0.33 -1.90 5.41
N ASP A 96 -0.95 -2.26 5.41
CA ASP A 96 -1.62 -2.81 4.22
C ASP A 96 -2.40 -1.73 3.45
N ASP A 97 -2.81 -0.64 4.11
CA ASP A 97 -3.43 0.51 3.47
C ASP A 97 -3.26 1.78 4.35
N TYR A 98 -3.61 2.94 3.78
CA TYR A 98 -3.38 4.24 4.37
C TYR A 98 -4.52 5.20 4.02
N LEU A 99 -5.10 5.87 5.03
CA LEU A 99 -6.17 6.83 4.86
C LEU A 99 -5.85 8.15 5.60
N PRO A 100 -5.65 9.26 4.87
CA PRO A 100 -5.36 10.55 5.48
C PRO A 100 -6.60 11.15 6.16
N LYS A 101 -6.40 11.83 7.29
CA LYS A 101 -7.40 12.67 7.94
C LYS A 101 -7.39 14.09 7.29
N PRO A 102 -8.55 14.70 7.00
CA PRO A 102 -9.91 14.20 7.21
C PRO A 102 -10.33 13.19 6.14
N PHE A 103 -11.13 12.21 6.51
CA PHE A 103 -11.61 11.16 5.62
C PHE A 103 -13.15 11.03 5.67
N ASP A 104 -13.70 10.43 4.63
CA ASP A 104 -15.10 10.03 4.59
C ASP A 104 -15.30 8.68 5.28
N LEU A 105 -16.42 8.53 6.01
CA LEU A 105 -16.71 7.30 6.74
C LEU A 105 -17.00 6.12 5.80
N ASP A 106 -17.59 6.38 4.63
CA ASP A 106 -17.87 5.35 3.63
C ASP A 106 -16.57 4.88 2.97
N GLU A 107 -15.60 5.78 2.78
CA GLU A 107 -14.25 5.41 2.32
C GLU A 107 -13.53 4.53 3.35
N LEU A 108 -13.56 4.93 4.64
CA LEU A 108 -12.99 4.13 5.72
C LEU A 108 -13.60 2.72 5.74
N GLU A 109 -14.94 2.62 5.70
CA GLU A 109 -15.63 1.33 5.68
C GLU A 109 -15.23 0.48 4.47
N ALA A 110 -15.23 1.05 3.28
CA ALA A 110 -14.88 0.34 2.05
C ALA A 110 -13.47 -0.26 2.12
N ARG A 111 -12.49 0.50 2.65
CA ARG A 111 -11.11 0.06 2.84
C ARG A 111 -11.00 -1.04 3.90
N VAL A 112 -11.64 -0.86 5.07
CA VAL A 112 -11.67 -1.87 6.13
C VAL A 112 -12.28 -3.18 5.63
N ARG A 113 -13.40 -3.13 4.89
CA ARG A 113 -14.00 -4.32 4.28
C ARG A 113 -13.13 -4.96 3.20
N ALA A 114 -12.39 -4.16 2.44
CA ALA A 114 -11.44 -4.67 1.45
C ALA A 114 -10.30 -5.44 2.12
N LEU A 115 -9.75 -4.91 3.20
CA LEU A 115 -8.69 -5.54 4.00
C LEU A 115 -9.15 -6.81 4.72
N ALA A 116 -10.40 -6.82 5.24
CA ALA A 116 -10.97 -7.98 5.94
C ALA A 116 -11.28 -9.16 5.01
N ARG A 117 -11.39 -8.93 3.69
CA ARG A 117 -11.53 -10.02 2.72
C ARG A 117 -10.23 -10.79 2.64
N ARG A 118 -10.05 -11.77 3.52
CA ARG A 118 -8.87 -12.64 3.49
C ARG A 118 -8.71 -13.24 2.09
N PRO A 119 -7.51 -13.21 1.49
CA PRO A 119 -7.16 -14.25 0.54
C PRO A 119 -7.24 -15.59 1.30
N ALA A 120 -7.88 -16.59 0.72
CA ALA A 120 -7.94 -17.94 1.27
C ALA A 120 -6.52 -18.42 1.66
N PRO A 121 -6.37 -19.26 2.71
CA PRO A 121 -5.07 -19.70 3.19
C PRO A 121 -4.24 -20.25 2.03
N ARG A 122 -2.99 -19.79 1.94
CA ARG A 122 -2.02 -20.23 0.95
C ARG A 122 -1.72 -21.72 1.14
N GLY A 123 -2.58 -22.53 0.53
CA GLY A 123 -2.44 -23.98 0.43
C GLY A 123 -3.37 -24.47 -0.65
N ALA A 124 -2.83 -24.59 -1.88
CA ALA A 124 -3.48 -24.97 -3.14
C ALA A 124 -3.94 -23.82 -4.02
N ALA A 125 -3.14 -23.56 -5.06
CA ALA A 125 -3.46 -23.02 -6.37
C ALA A 125 -4.90 -22.46 -6.55
N GLY A 126 -5.05 -21.16 -6.33
CA GLY A 126 -6.20 -20.38 -6.74
C GLY A 126 -5.73 -18.97 -7.02
N PHE A 127 -5.30 -18.70 -8.26
CA PHE A 127 -5.02 -17.36 -8.76
C PHE A 127 -6.31 -16.54 -8.65
N ASP A 128 -6.36 -15.52 -7.75
CA ASP A 128 -7.33 -14.43 -7.89
C ASP A 128 -6.76 -13.45 -8.93
N PRO A 129 -7.33 -13.38 -10.15
CA PRO A 129 -6.81 -12.50 -11.21
C PRO A 129 -6.92 -11.01 -10.87
N GLY A 130 -7.60 -10.65 -9.76
CA GLY A 130 -7.76 -9.27 -9.29
C GLY A 130 -6.71 -8.77 -8.31
N ALA A 131 -5.99 -9.67 -7.63
CA ALA A 131 -5.09 -9.30 -6.53
C ALA A 131 -3.65 -8.99 -6.96
N SER A 132 -3.22 -9.45 -8.12
CA SER A 132 -1.88 -9.18 -8.65
C SER A 132 -1.89 -9.01 -10.16
N VAL A 133 -1.01 -8.16 -10.65
CA VAL A 133 -0.74 -8.02 -12.10
C VAL A 133 0.61 -8.66 -12.37
N ALA A 134 0.63 -9.68 -13.23
CA ALA A 134 1.86 -10.33 -13.64
C ALA A 134 2.23 -9.93 -15.08
N PHE A 135 3.52 -9.75 -15.34
CA PHE A 135 4.06 -9.51 -16.66
C PHE A 135 5.49 -10.09 -16.76
N GLY A 136 5.64 -11.18 -17.50
CA GLY A 136 6.88 -11.96 -17.52
C GLY A 136 7.22 -12.49 -16.13
N SER A 137 8.43 -12.21 -15.67
CA SER A 137 8.92 -12.58 -14.33
C SER A 137 8.46 -11.60 -13.22
N LEU A 138 7.84 -10.48 -13.59
CA LEU A 138 7.39 -9.47 -12.64
C LEU A 138 5.97 -9.77 -12.16
N ARG A 139 5.74 -9.58 -10.87
CA ARG A 139 4.43 -9.66 -10.22
C ARG A 139 4.25 -8.44 -9.32
N HIS A 140 3.30 -7.60 -9.67
CA HIS A 140 2.87 -6.48 -8.83
C HIS A 140 1.71 -6.92 -7.95
N GLU A 141 1.90 -6.86 -6.66
CA GLU A 141 0.89 -7.17 -5.66
C GLU A 141 0.14 -5.90 -5.28
N ARG A 142 -1.13 -5.81 -5.66
CA ARG A 142 -1.92 -4.58 -5.47
C ARG A 142 -2.13 -4.21 -4.01
N HIS A 143 -2.15 -5.20 -3.10
CA HIS A 143 -2.37 -4.96 -1.68
C HIS A 143 -1.15 -4.35 -0.97
N SER A 144 0.03 -4.88 -1.25
CA SER A 144 1.27 -4.37 -0.66
C SER A 144 1.88 -3.22 -1.48
N GLY A 145 1.43 -3.05 -2.73
CA GLY A 145 2.07 -2.17 -3.70
C GLY A 145 3.46 -2.63 -4.15
N ALA A 146 3.95 -3.75 -3.62
CA ALA A 146 5.27 -4.27 -3.92
C ALA A 146 5.32 -4.95 -5.29
N VAL A 147 6.47 -4.85 -5.94
CA VAL A 147 6.76 -5.60 -7.16
C VAL A 147 7.80 -6.67 -6.84
N TYR A 148 7.51 -7.87 -7.28
CA TYR A 148 8.39 -9.04 -7.15
C TYR A 148 8.94 -9.42 -8.52
N CYS A 149 10.19 -9.85 -8.53
CA CYS A 149 10.82 -10.51 -9.66
C CYS A 149 11.22 -11.92 -9.21
N ARG A 150 10.62 -12.98 -9.78
CA ARG A 150 10.89 -14.38 -9.40
C ARG A 150 10.86 -14.59 -7.88
N ASP A 151 9.82 -14.14 -7.21
CA ASP A 151 9.61 -14.25 -5.75
C ASP A 151 10.53 -13.40 -4.84
N GLN A 152 11.44 -12.61 -5.40
CA GLN A 152 12.21 -11.62 -4.67
C GLN A 152 11.60 -10.23 -4.83
N VAL A 153 11.50 -9.48 -3.73
CA VAL A 153 11.04 -8.08 -3.78
C VAL A 153 12.02 -7.26 -4.58
N LEU A 154 11.52 -6.54 -5.58
CA LEU A 154 12.32 -5.60 -6.35
C LEU A 154 12.44 -4.28 -5.57
N ASP A 155 13.65 -3.97 -5.12
CA ASP A 155 13.93 -2.70 -4.41
C ASP A 155 13.87 -1.52 -5.37
N LEU A 156 12.74 -0.80 -5.36
CA LEU A 156 12.46 0.33 -6.23
C LEU A 156 12.29 1.61 -5.42
N ALA A 157 12.91 2.70 -5.88
CA ALA A 157 12.58 4.02 -5.36
C ALA A 157 11.12 4.38 -5.68
N PRO A 158 10.43 5.23 -4.88
CA PRO A 158 9.01 5.51 -5.06
C PRO A 158 8.60 5.91 -6.47
N ARG A 159 9.39 6.74 -7.14
CA ARG A 159 9.13 7.17 -8.53
C ARG A 159 9.34 6.04 -9.55
N GLU A 160 10.31 5.16 -9.31
CA GLU A 160 10.57 3.98 -10.13
C GLU A 160 9.42 2.98 -10.00
N LEU A 161 8.92 2.78 -8.77
CA LEU A 161 7.77 1.94 -8.48
C LEU A 161 6.51 2.48 -9.17
N THR A 162 6.23 3.78 -9.04
CA THR A 162 5.07 4.40 -9.69
C THR A 162 5.14 4.26 -11.22
N LEU A 163 6.32 4.47 -11.81
CA LEU A 163 6.55 4.28 -13.24
C LEU A 163 6.29 2.84 -13.66
N LEU A 164 6.84 1.88 -12.93
CA LEU A 164 6.65 0.45 -13.24
C LEU A 164 5.19 0.02 -13.10
N GLN A 165 4.49 0.46 -12.06
CA GLN A 165 3.07 0.18 -11.86
C GLN A 165 2.20 0.75 -12.99
N ALA A 166 2.50 1.97 -13.46
CA ALA A 166 1.79 2.58 -14.59
C ALA A 166 1.96 1.78 -15.88
N LEU A 167 3.16 1.24 -16.11
CA LEU A 167 3.46 0.40 -17.27
C LEU A 167 2.85 -1.00 -17.15
N MET A 168 2.87 -1.60 -15.96
CA MET A 168 2.25 -2.90 -15.68
C MET A 168 0.72 -2.86 -15.76
N ALA A 169 0.10 -1.70 -15.58
CA ALA A 169 -1.35 -1.53 -15.77
C ALA A 169 -1.79 -1.71 -17.23
N ARG A 170 -0.87 -1.58 -18.19
CA ARG A 170 -1.11 -1.76 -19.63
C ARG A 170 -0.01 -2.62 -20.26
N PRO A 171 0.05 -3.92 -19.93
CA PRO A 171 1.13 -4.79 -20.36
C PRO A 171 1.21 -4.86 -21.89
N GLY A 172 2.42 -4.71 -22.44
CA GLY A 172 2.65 -4.78 -23.89
C GLY A 172 2.16 -3.58 -24.71
N HIS A 173 1.59 -2.55 -24.06
CA HIS A 173 1.14 -1.33 -24.73
C HIS A 173 2.04 -0.15 -24.37
N ALA A 174 2.25 0.73 -25.34
CA ALA A 174 2.97 1.98 -25.10
C ALA A 174 2.15 2.91 -24.19
N VAL A 175 2.82 3.51 -23.21
CA VAL A 175 2.27 4.57 -22.37
C VAL A 175 3.04 5.84 -22.66
N SER A 176 2.32 6.93 -22.97
CA SER A 176 2.95 8.18 -23.38
C SER A 176 3.78 8.79 -22.24
N LYS A 177 4.79 9.59 -22.60
CA LYS A 177 5.65 10.28 -21.63
C LYS A 177 4.84 11.23 -20.75
N GLU A 178 3.83 11.92 -21.33
CA GLU A 178 2.95 12.85 -20.64
C GLU A 178 2.20 12.15 -19.51
N HIS A 179 1.55 11.03 -19.84
CA HIS A 179 0.77 10.28 -18.87
C HIS A 179 1.65 9.69 -17.76
N LEU A 180 2.86 9.25 -18.10
CA LEU A 180 3.82 8.75 -17.10
C LEU A 180 4.35 9.89 -16.22
N PHE A 181 4.62 11.06 -16.81
CA PHE A 181 5.07 12.22 -16.06
C PHE A 181 4.03 12.68 -15.04
N GLU A 182 2.77 12.82 -15.44
CA GLU A 182 1.67 13.18 -14.53
C GLU A 182 1.52 12.22 -13.37
N ARG A 183 1.73 10.93 -13.60
CA ARG A 183 1.66 9.91 -12.55
C ARG A 183 2.86 9.89 -11.62
N VAL A 184 4.07 10.08 -12.15
CA VAL A 184 5.34 10.00 -11.41
C VAL A 184 5.63 11.31 -10.67
N PHE A 185 5.15 12.44 -11.19
CA PHE A 185 5.36 13.78 -10.65
C PHE A 185 4.04 14.55 -10.50
N PRO A 186 3.07 14.05 -9.71
CA PRO A 186 1.75 14.67 -9.60
C PRO A 186 1.86 16.08 -9.03
N GLY A 187 1.31 17.07 -9.75
CA GLY A 187 1.29 18.46 -9.33
C GLY A 187 2.66 19.19 -9.35
N ALA A 188 3.67 18.63 -9.98
CA ALA A 188 4.98 19.27 -10.06
C ALA A 188 4.97 20.41 -11.09
N THR A 189 5.11 21.65 -10.62
CA THR A 189 5.26 22.85 -11.45
C THR A 189 6.72 23.14 -11.81
N ASP A 190 7.68 22.67 -10.99
CA ASP A 190 9.10 22.98 -11.11
C ASP A 190 9.97 21.81 -11.62
N VAL A 191 9.35 20.70 -12.01
CA VAL A 191 10.08 19.53 -12.52
C VAL A 191 10.03 19.54 -14.05
N GLN A 192 11.21 19.54 -14.67
CA GLN A 192 11.31 19.46 -16.13
C GLN A 192 10.78 18.11 -16.63
N TYR A 193 10.09 18.14 -17.76
CA TYR A 193 9.44 16.97 -18.36
C TYR A 193 10.41 15.81 -18.65
N GLU A 194 11.68 16.14 -18.92
CA GLU A 194 12.77 15.21 -19.15
C GLU A 194 13.13 14.36 -17.91
N ALA A 195 12.69 14.77 -16.70
CA ALA A 195 12.95 14.02 -15.47
C ALA A 195 12.40 12.59 -15.52
N ILE A 196 11.38 12.32 -16.34
CA ILE A 196 10.85 10.98 -16.56
C ILE A 196 11.90 10.05 -17.18
N GLU A 197 12.80 10.59 -18.02
CA GLU A 197 13.85 9.81 -18.69
C GLU A 197 14.89 9.30 -17.67
N VAL A 198 15.18 10.10 -16.63
CA VAL A 198 16.08 9.73 -15.55
C VAL A 198 15.46 8.59 -14.72
N VAL A 199 14.16 8.67 -14.41
CA VAL A 199 13.46 7.62 -13.70
C VAL A 199 13.41 6.32 -14.54
N ALA A 200 13.10 6.45 -15.84
CA ALA A 200 13.09 5.33 -16.76
C ALA A 200 14.49 4.67 -16.91
N TYR A 201 15.55 5.47 -16.96
CA TYR A 201 16.92 4.96 -16.99
C TYR A 201 17.28 4.15 -15.72
N ARG A 202 16.92 4.66 -14.53
CA ARG A 202 17.16 3.98 -13.27
C ARG A 202 16.36 2.68 -13.18
N LEU A 203 15.09 2.73 -13.53
CA LEU A 203 14.23 1.55 -13.59
C LEU A 203 14.79 0.49 -14.55
N ARG A 204 15.26 0.89 -15.74
CA ARG A 204 15.88 -0.02 -16.70
C ARG A 204 17.08 -0.77 -16.11
N LYS A 205 17.91 -0.09 -15.32
CA LYS A 205 19.04 -0.74 -14.62
C LYS A 205 18.56 -1.77 -13.61
N LYS A 206 17.48 -1.48 -12.89
CA LYS A 206 16.93 -2.41 -11.88
C LYS A 206 16.18 -3.60 -12.50
N LEU A 207 15.66 -3.43 -13.71
CA LEU A 207 15.06 -4.52 -14.48
C LEU A 207 16.09 -5.39 -15.23
N ALA A 208 17.35 -5.01 -15.27
CA ALA A 208 18.40 -5.83 -15.84
C ALA A 208 18.41 -7.20 -15.15
N ASN A 209 18.44 -8.29 -15.92
CA ASN A 209 18.35 -9.69 -15.45
C ASN A 209 16.97 -10.13 -14.94
N SER A 210 15.94 -9.31 -15.04
CA SER A 210 14.58 -9.72 -14.69
C SER A 210 13.88 -10.52 -15.81
N GLY A 211 14.39 -10.52 -17.04
CA GLY A 211 13.70 -11.04 -18.22
C GLY A 211 12.59 -10.11 -18.74
N VAL A 212 12.52 -8.88 -18.23
CA VAL A 212 11.60 -7.82 -18.69
C VAL A 212 12.39 -6.56 -19.00
N ALA A 213 12.21 -6.05 -20.21
CA ALA A 213 12.86 -4.81 -20.67
C ALA A 213 11.88 -3.63 -20.68
N LEU A 214 12.38 -2.47 -20.23
CA LEU A 214 11.73 -1.18 -20.46
C LEU A 214 12.21 -0.59 -21.79
N VAL A 215 11.35 -0.59 -22.78
CA VAL A 215 11.65 -0.12 -24.13
C VAL A 215 11.14 1.30 -24.33
N THR A 216 11.98 2.15 -24.93
CA THR A 216 11.57 3.49 -25.37
C THR A 216 11.11 3.41 -26.83
N LEU A 217 9.89 3.86 -27.09
CA LEU A 217 9.36 4.04 -28.43
C LEU A 217 9.36 5.53 -28.78
N ARG A 218 10.16 5.92 -29.75
CA ARG A 218 10.26 7.33 -30.18
C ARG A 218 8.88 7.87 -30.59
N GLY A 219 8.47 9.00 -30.01
CA GLY A 219 7.19 9.63 -30.26
C GLY A 219 5.96 8.96 -29.58
N LEU A 220 6.10 7.76 -29.00
CA LEU A 220 4.99 7.03 -28.38
C LEU A 220 5.12 6.85 -26.86
N GLY A 221 6.34 6.97 -26.30
CA GLY A 221 6.59 6.81 -24.89
C GLY A 221 7.35 5.54 -24.52
N TYR A 222 6.89 4.82 -23.51
CA TYR A 222 7.54 3.61 -22.97
C TYR A 222 6.60 2.42 -22.93
N LEU A 223 7.15 1.22 -23.04
CA LEU A 223 6.43 -0.03 -22.82
C LEU A 223 7.32 -1.05 -22.10
N LEU A 224 6.69 -2.02 -21.43
CA LEU A 224 7.36 -3.21 -20.94
C LEU A 224 7.29 -4.33 -22.01
N LYS A 225 8.41 -5.00 -22.23
CA LYS A 225 8.52 -6.14 -23.14
C LYS A 225 9.18 -7.31 -22.40
N VAL A 226 8.68 -8.52 -22.57
CA VAL A 226 9.36 -9.73 -22.10
C VAL A 226 10.53 -10.01 -23.03
N GLU A 227 11.71 -10.21 -22.44
CA GLU A 227 12.89 -10.65 -23.16
C GLU A 227 12.79 -12.18 -23.39
N THR A 228 12.84 -12.59 -24.63
CA THR A 228 12.88 -13.98 -25.06
C THR A 228 14.31 -14.51 -25.07
#